data_de741c87e8d4736525b974738cb1c558
#
_entry.id   de741c87e8d4736525b974738cb1c558
#
_cell.length_a   1.000
_cell.length_b   1.000
_cell.length_c   1.000
_cell.angle_alpha   90.00
_cell.angle_beta   90.00
_cell.angle_gamma   90.00
#
_symmetry.space_group_name_H-M   'P 1'
#
loop_
_entity.id
_entity.type
_entity.pdbx_description
1 polymer ?
#
loop_
_entity_poly.entity_id
_entity_poly.type
_entity_poly.pdbx_seq_one_letter_code
_entity_poly.pdbx_strand_id
1 'polypeptide(L)'
;MAENTSDGVIAPFLFMAIFGPVGGTFYKAVNTMDSMIGYTNDKYILFGRTAAKLDDVLNFIPARISGCLLTLAAYLLPGADGKNAWRIFLRDRRKHASPNSAHGEAACAGALHLRLAGDAWYFGVLHKKQFIGDNDREIVPEDIWKASLLMFLAEGILMVVLLMILAAVR
;
A
#
# COMPACT_ATOMS: atom_id res chain seq x y z
N MET A 1 2.09 -5.48 5.45
CA MET A 1 3.22 -5.42 4.50
C MET A 1 2.82 -4.68 3.22
N ALA A 2 1.86 -5.14 2.46
CA ALA A 2 1.49 -4.53 1.18
C ALA A 2 1.07 -3.04 1.29
N GLU A 3 0.32 -2.66 2.32
CA GLU A 3 0.00 -1.27 2.64
C GLU A 3 1.27 -0.48 3.00
N ASN A 4 2.12 -1.04 3.88
CA ASN A 4 3.36 -0.39 4.29
C ASN A 4 4.36 -0.19 3.13
N THR A 5 4.27 -0.93 2.04
CA THR A 5 5.04 -0.67 0.82
C THR A 5 4.76 0.74 0.29
N SER A 6 3.49 1.16 0.29
CA SER A 6 3.11 2.53 -0.07
C SER A 6 3.61 3.55 0.96
N ASP A 7 3.15 3.40 2.21
CA ASP A 7 3.26 4.44 3.24
C ASP A 7 4.64 4.49 3.91
N GLY A 8 5.34 3.35 3.90
CA GLY A 8 6.65 3.21 4.53
C GLY A 8 7.80 3.53 3.59
N VAL A 9 7.63 3.32 2.28
CA VAL A 9 8.75 3.39 1.33
C VAL A 9 8.40 4.22 0.09
N ILE A 10 7.44 3.80 -0.71
CA ILE A 10 7.18 4.43 -2.02
C ILE A 10 6.80 5.91 -1.88
N ALA A 11 5.87 6.23 -0.98
CA ALA A 11 5.45 7.61 -0.78
C ALA A 11 6.57 8.50 -0.23
N PRO A 12 7.29 8.14 0.84
CA PRO A 12 8.46 8.92 1.29
C PRO A 12 9.48 9.17 0.19
N PHE A 13 9.81 8.15 -0.62
CA PHE A 13 10.76 8.30 -1.72
C PHE A 13 10.25 9.24 -2.82
N LEU A 14 8.98 9.17 -3.19
CA LEU A 14 8.38 10.08 -4.17
C LEU A 14 8.40 11.53 -3.67
N PHE A 15 7.98 11.75 -2.42
CA PHE A 15 8.02 13.10 -1.82
C PHE A 15 9.44 13.64 -1.69
N MET A 16 10.39 12.77 -1.34
CA MET A 16 11.81 13.15 -1.28
C MET A 16 12.39 13.48 -2.67
N ALA A 17 12.02 12.73 -3.70
CA ALA A 17 12.49 12.97 -5.06
C ALA A 17 11.97 14.29 -5.63
N ILE A 18 10.72 14.68 -5.31
CA ILE A 18 10.07 15.89 -5.85
C ILE A 18 10.41 17.14 -5.03
N PHE A 19 10.37 17.02 -3.69
CA PHE A 19 10.44 18.15 -2.76
C PHE A 19 11.70 18.12 -1.87
N GLY A 20 12.64 17.21 -2.15
CA GLY A 20 13.86 17.02 -1.35
C GLY A 20 13.59 16.41 0.04
N PRO A 21 14.59 16.43 0.95
CA PRO A 21 14.48 15.83 2.28
C PRO A 21 13.34 16.39 3.12
N VAL A 22 13.03 17.67 2.94
CA VAL A 22 11.93 18.34 3.65
C VAL A 22 10.58 17.74 3.26
N GLY A 23 10.37 17.44 1.96
CA GLY A 23 9.16 16.80 1.47
C GLY A 23 8.97 15.39 2.04
N GLY A 24 10.03 14.59 2.05
CA GLY A 24 10.00 13.25 2.64
C GLY A 24 9.69 13.28 4.15
N THR A 25 10.31 14.19 4.88
CA THR A 25 10.06 14.38 6.32
C THR A 25 8.63 14.86 6.59
N PHE A 26 8.14 15.82 5.81
CA PHE A 26 6.76 16.30 5.91
C PHE A 26 5.75 15.17 5.69
N TYR A 27 5.90 14.40 4.61
CA TYR A 27 5.05 13.25 4.36
C TYR A 27 5.06 12.29 5.56
N LYS A 28 6.25 11.92 6.05
CA LYS A 28 6.38 10.97 7.17
C LYS A 28 5.77 11.51 8.46
N ALA A 29 5.85 12.80 8.72
CA ALA A 29 5.20 13.43 9.87
C ALA A 29 3.67 13.31 9.80
N VAL A 30 3.07 13.56 8.62
CA VAL A 30 1.61 13.41 8.43
C VAL A 30 1.19 11.94 8.58
N ASN A 31 1.89 11.02 7.95
CA ASN A 31 1.61 9.58 8.06
C ASN A 31 1.74 9.07 9.51
N THR A 32 2.71 9.57 10.26
CA THR A 32 2.86 9.25 11.69
C THR A 32 1.72 9.84 12.52
N MET A 33 1.30 11.08 12.23
CA MET A 33 0.14 11.68 12.92
C MET A 33 -1.12 10.85 12.68
N ASP A 34 -1.40 10.43 11.44
CA ASP A 34 -2.56 9.57 11.16
C ASP A 34 -2.48 8.26 11.96
N SER A 35 -1.34 7.59 11.93
CA SER A 35 -1.14 6.32 12.66
C SER A 35 -1.30 6.44 14.18
N MET A 36 -0.97 7.59 14.77
CA MET A 36 -1.01 7.81 16.21
C MET A 36 -2.34 8.37 16.73
N ILE A 37 -3.00 9.21 15.95
CA ILE A 37 -4.18 9.98 16.38
C ILE A 37 -5.34 9.94 15.39
N GLY A 38 -5.22 9.30 14.24
CA GLY A 38 -6.26 9.15 13.20
C GLY A 38 -7.47 8.30 13.63
N TYR A 39 -7.55 7.94 14.91
CA TYR A 39 -8.65 7.16 15.46
C TYR A 39 -9.93 7.98 15.66
N THR A 40 -11.07 7.33 15.44
CA THR A 40 -12.42 7.91 15.58
C THR A 40 -12.97 7.83 16.99
N ASN A 41 -12.14 7.78 18.04
CA ASN A 41 -12.61 7.84 19.42
C ASN A 41 -12.95 9.28 19.83
N ASP A 42 -13.83 9.43 20.81
CA ASP A 42 -14.38 10.73 21.24
C ASP A 42 -13.31 11.77 21.59
N LYS A 43 -12.13 11.33 22.03
CA LYS A 43 -11.02 12.18 22.42
C LYS A 43 -10.33 12.85 21.23
N TYR A 44 -10.25 12.18 20.08
CA TYR A 44 -9.46 12.61 18.92
C TYR A 44 -10.28 12.85 17.66
N ILE A 45 -11.61 12.75 17.73
CA ILE A 45 -12.50 12.71 16.57
C ILE A 45 -12.34 13.91 15.61
N LEU A 46 -12.10 15.10 16.12
CA LEU A 46 -11.92 16.30 15.29
C LEU A 46 -10.49 16.43 14.78
N PHE A 47 -9.52 16.27 15.66
CA PHE A 47 -8.10 16.44 15.34
C PHE A 47 -7.57 15.25 14.50
N GLY A 48 -7.91 14.03 14.91
CA GLY A 48 -7.53 12.82 14.20
C GLY A 48 -8.13 12.73 12.79
N ARG A 49 -9.38 13.19 12.62
CA ARG A 49 -10.02 13.27 11.31
C ARG A 49 -9.27 14.16 10.31
N THR A 50 -8.66 15.23 10.78
CA THR A 50 -7.86 16.11 9.91
C THR A 50 -6.57 15.42 9.49
N ALA A 51 -5.89 14.73 10.41
CA ALA A 51 -4.68 13.94 10.11
C ALA A 51 -4.98 12.82 9.10
N ALA A 52 -6.04 12.04 9.33
CA ALA A 52 -6.46 10.97 8.43
C ALA A 52 -6.80 11.47 7.03
N LYS A 53 -7.53 12.58 6.90
CA LYS A 53 -7.86 13.15 5.59
C LYS A 53 -6.63 13.69 4.86
N LEU A 54 -5.69 14.31 5.59
CA LEU A 54 -4.46 14.80 5.01
C LEU A 54 -3.58 13.65 4.51
N ASP A 55 -3.47 12.58 5.30
CA ASP A 55 -2.79 11.36 4.90
C ASP A 55 -3.43 10.73 3.66
N ASP A 56 -4.76 10.60 3.62
CA ASP A 56 -5.49 10.09 2.45
C ASP A 56 -5.19 10.91 1.17
N VAL A 57 -5.07 12.23 1.27
CA VAL A 57 -4.73 13.11 0.13
C VAL A 57 -3.29 12.90 -0.31
N LEU A 58 -2.34 12.87 0.62
CA LEU A 58 -0.92 12.69 0.31
C LEU A 58 -0.64 11.29 -0.26
N ASN A 59 -1.34 10.27 0.21
CA ASN A 59 -1.22 8.89 -0.28
C ASN A 59 -2.00 8.62 -1.57
N PHE A 60 -2.81 9.56 -2.07
CA PHE A 60 -3.65 9.30 -3.23
C PHE A 60 -2.88 8.86 -4.47
N ILE A 61 -1.81 9.55 -4.83
CA ILE A 61 -0.93 9.19 -5.97
C ILE A 61 0.00 8.03 -5.60
N PRO A 62 0.75 8.08 -4.48
CA PRO A 62 1.66 7.01 -4.10
C PRO A 62 1.03 5.62 -4.03
N ALA A 63 -0.18 5.49 -3.47
CA ALA A 63 -0.86 4.20 -3.38
C ALA A 63 -1.15 3.58 -4.75
N ARG A 64 -1.48 4.38 -5.73
CA ARG A 64 -1.72 3.92 -7.10
C ARG A 64 -0.45 3.48 -7.80
N ILE A 65 0.62 4.25 -7.63
CA ILE A 65 1.97 3.89 -8.11
C ILE A 65 2.43 2.60 -7.44
N SER A 66 2.25 2.48 -6.13
CA SER A 66 2.59 1.28 -5.35
C SER A 66 1.87 0.03 -5.88
N GLY A 67 0.56 0.10 -6.10
CA GLY A 67 -0.21 -1.01 -6.66
C GLY A 67 0.28 -1.41 -8.06
N CYS A 68 0.61 -0.46 -8.92
CA CYS A 68 1.18 -0.73 -10.24
C CYS A 68 2.58 -1.36 -10.15
N LEU A 69 3.44 -0.85 -9.27
CA LEU A 69 4.79 -1.37 -9.05
C LEU A 69 4.78 -2.79 -8.48
N LEU A 70 3.90 -3.07 -7.51
CA LEU A 70 3.72 -4.42 -6.96
C LEU A 70 3.21 -5.40 -8.05
N THR A 71 2.30 -4.95 -8.89
CA THR A 71 1.83 -5.76 -10.03
C THR A 71 2.97 -6.04 -11.02
N LEU A 72 3.79 -5.04 -11.33
CA LEU A 72 4.96 -5.21 -12.20
C LEU A 72 6.00 -6.15 -11.56
N ALA A 73 6.24 -5.99 -10.26
CA ALA A 73 7.11 -6.90 -9.50
C ALA A 73 6.63 -8.36 -9.56
N ALA A 74 5.31 -8.58 -9.56
CA ALA A 74 4.73 -9.91 -9.68
C ALA A 74 5.01 -10.59 -11.03
N TYR A 75 5.24 -9.84 -12.10
CA TYR A 75 5.71 -10.41 -13.38
C TYR A 75 7.18 -10.83 -13.34
N LEU A 76 7.97 -10.26 -12.46
CA LEU A 76 9.41 -10.51 -12.35
C LEU A 76 9.74 -11.57 -11.30
N LEU A 77 8.86 -11.77 -10.31
CA LEU A 77 9.10 -12.70 -9.22
C LEU A 77 8.69 -14.12 -9.60
N PRO A 78 9.63 -15.09 -9.64
CA PRO A 78 9.30 -16.49 -9.87
C PRO A 78 8.31 -17.00 -8.80
N GLY A 79 7.24 -17.64 -9.26
CA GLY A 79 6.19 -18.18 -8.39
C GLY A 79 5.12 -17.16 -7.96
N ALA A 80 5.15 -15.95 -8.52
CA ALA A 80 4.04 -14.97 -8.45
C ALA A 80 3.31 -14.90 -9.80
N ASP A 81 2.04 -14.51 -9.77
CA ASP A 81 1.21 -14.36 -10.97
C ASP A 81 0.91 -12.89 -11.26
N GLY A 82 1.70 -12.29 -12.17
CA GLY A 82 1.52 -10.89 -12.57
C GLY A 82 0.21 -10.61 -13.28
N LYS A 83 -0.31 -11.58 -14.07
CA LYS A 83 -1.60 -11.41 -14.76
C LYS A 83 -2.74 -11.39 -13.76
N ASN A 84 -2.72 -12.30 -12.81
CA ASN A 84 -3.72 -12.34 -11.75
C ASN A 84 -3.59 -11.13 -10.81
N ALA A 85 -2.36 -10.71 -10.49
CA ALA A 85 -2.10 -9.47 -9.75
C ALA A 85 -2.79 -8.27 -10.40
N TRP A 86 -2.63 -8.08 -11.71
CA TRP A 86 -3.26 -7.00 -12.46
C TRP A 86 -4.79 -7.11 -12.45
N ARG A 87 -5.33 -8.31 -12.66
CA ARG A 87 -6.78 -8.57 -12.63
C ARG A 87 -7.39 -8.21 -11.28
N ILE A 88 -6.81 -8.70 -10.19
CA ILE A 88 -7.31 -8.46 -8.83
C ILE A 88 -7.10 -7.00 -8.43
N PHE A 89 -5.95 -6.40 -8.76
CA PHE A 89 -5.70 -4.98 -8.54
C PHE A 89 -6.81 -4.10 -9.14
N LEU A 90 -7.16 -4.31 -10.40
CA LEU A 90 -8.21 -3.52 -11.06
C LEU A 90 -9.59 -3.76 -10.43
N ARG A 91 -9.91 -4.99 -10.05
CA ARG A 91 -11.20 -5.36 -9.47
C ARG A 91 -11.38 -4.87 -8.04
N ASP A 92 -10.34 -5.02 -7.20
CA ASP A 92 -10.47 -4.95 -5.74
C ASP A 92 -9.83 -3.71 -5.10
N ARG A 93 -9.08 -2.90 -5.83
CA ARG A 93 -8.34 -1.72 -5.33
C ARG A 93 -9.19 -0.66 -4.61
N ARG A 94 -10.51 -0.80 -4.57
CA ARG A 94 -11.45 0.12 -3.91
C ARG A 94 -12.25 -0.55 -2.80
N LYS A 95 -11.92 -1.77 -2.42
CA LYS A 95 -12.65 -2.55 -1.41
C LYS A 95 -12.18 -2.31 0.03
N HIS A 96 -11.60 -1.16 0.32
CA HIS A 96 -11.19 -0.79 1.66
C HIS A 96 -11.84 0.54 2.08
N ALA A 97 -11.95 0.78 3.40
CA ALA A 97 -12.51 2.02 3.94
C ALA A 97 -11.64 3.24 3.61
N SER A 98 -10.30 3.09 3.68
CA SER A 98 -9.38 4.08 3.13
C SER A 98 -9.34 3.95 1.60
N PRO A 99 -9.32 5.08 0.86
CA PRO A 99 -9.24 5.08 -0.60
C PRO A 99 -7.88 4.61 -1.13
N ASN A 100 -6.91 4.35 -0.26
CA ASN A 100 -5.52 4.08 -0.60
C ASN A 100 -5.08 2.65 -0.27
N SER A 101 -5.47 2.10 0.87
CA SER A 101 -4.94 0.83 1.42
C SER A 101 -5.13 -0.37 0.49
N ALA A 102 -6.30 -0.51 -0.15
CA ALA A 102 -6.58 -1.66 -1.00
C ALA A 102 -5.72 -1.74 -2.27
N HIS A 103 -5.00 -0.70 -2.67
CA HIS A 103 -4.20 -0.72 -3.90
C HIS A 103 -3.06 -1.74 -3.82
N GLY A 104 -2.25 -1.65 -2.76
CA GLY A 104 -1.16 -2.60 -2.51
C GLY A 104 -1.67 -3.99 -2.13
N GLU A 105 -2.70 -4.04 -1.27
CA GLU A 105 -3.29 -5.30 -0.82
C GLU A 105 -3.86 -6.12 -2.00
N ALA A 106 -4.58 -5.49 -2.91
CA ALA A 106 -5.17 -6.16 -4.07
C ALA A 106 -4.10 -6.68 -5.03
N ALA A 107 -3.03 -5.92 -5.29
CA ALA A 107 -1.92 -6.36 -6.11
C ALA A 107 -1.22 -7.58 -5.49
N CYS A 108 -0.92 -7.53 -4.20
CA CYS A 108 -0.27 -8.62 -3.47
C CYS A 108 -1.17 -9.86 -3.38
N ALA A 109 -2.47 -9.69 -3.05
CA ALA A 109 -3.44 -10.77 -3.01
C ALA A 109 -3.53 -11.52 -4.34
N GLY A 110 -3.61 -10.77 -5.44
CA GLY A 110 -3.63 -11.34 -6.79
C GLY A 110 -2.33 -12.04 -7.16
N ALA A 111 -1.18 -11.44 -6.84
CA ALA A 111 0.14 -12.00 -7.13
C ALA A 111 0.38 -13.36 -6.47
N LEU A 112 -0.15 -13.54 -5.27
CA LEU A 112 0.10 -14.73 -4.44
C LEU A 112 -1.11 -15.67 -4.34
N HIS A 113 -2.20 -15.38 -5.08
CA HIS A 113 -3.46 -16.17 -5.02
C HIS A 113 -4.02 -16.28 -3.61
N LEU A 114 -4.08 -15.15 -2.89
CA LEU A 114 -4.55 -15.08 -1.51
C LEU A 114 -5.87 -14.31 -1.42
N ARG A 115 -6.66 -14.65 -0.40
CA ARG A 115 -7.79 -13.84 0.03
C ARG A 115 -7.43 -13.11 1.32
N LEU A 116 -7.43 -11.78 1.28
CA LEU A 116 -7.09 -10.92 2.38
C LEU A 116 -8.34 -10.16 2.90
N ALA A 117 -8.19 -9.48 4.01
CA ALA A 117 -9.23 -8.71 4.68
C ALA A 117 -10.43 -9.57 5.14
N GLY A 118 -11.66 -9.10 4.97
CA GLY A 118 -12.86 -9.76 5.49
C GLY A 118 -13.24 -9.27 6.87
N ASP A 119 -14.29 -9.85 7.43
CA ASP A 119 -14.87 -9.46 8.71
C ASP A 119 -13.85 -9.58 9.85
N ALA A 120 -13.80 -8.58 10.73
CA ALA A 120 -12.88 -8.56 11.85
C ALA A 120 -13.55 -8.03 13.13
N TRP A 121 -13.15 -8.58 14.28
CA TRP A 121 -13.62 -8.14 15.58
C TRP A 121 -12.68 -7.08 16.15
N TYR A 122 -13.22 -5.91 16.46
CA TYR A 122 -12.52 -4.84 17.16
C TYR A 122 -13.26 -4.48 18.43
N PHE A 123 -12.64 -4.61 19.59
CA PHE A 123 -13.21 -4.30 20.90
C PHE A 123 -14.58 -4.96 21.13
N GLY A 124 -14.75 -6.21 20.69
CA GLY A 124 -16.00 -6.96 20.83
C GLY A 124 -17.12 -6.63 19.82
N VAL A 125 -16.85 -5.74 18.87
CA VAL A 125 -17.78 -5.38 17.78
C VAL A 125 -17.32 -5.98 16.46
N LEU A 126 -18.23 -6.66 15.74
CA LEU A 126 -17.97 -7.21 14.42
C LEU A 126 -18.02 -6.09 13.37
N HIS A 127 -16.91 -5.83 12.72
CA HIS A 127 -16.80 -4.94 11.58
C HIS A 127 -16.82 -5.75 10.28
N LYS A 128 -17.90 -5.61 9.51
CA LYS A 128 -17.99 -6.22 8.19
C LYS A 128 -17.08 -5.51 7.20
N LYS A 129 -16.17 -6.26 6.57
CA LYS A 129 -15.26 -5.76 5.55
C LYS A 129 -15.32 -6.65 4.31
N GLN A 130 -15.14 -6.05 3.14
CA GLN A 130 -15.08 -6.79 1.89
C GLN A 130 -13.77 -7.59 1.81
N PHE A 131 -13.84 -8.80 1.24
CA PHE A 131 -12.64 -9.56 0.93
C PHE A 131 -11.93 -9.00 -0.30
N ILE A 132 -10.60 -9.06 -0.27
CA ILE A 132 -9.69 -8.65 -1.33
C ILE A 132 -8.97 -9.91 -1.84
N GLY A 133 -8.97 -10.13 -3.16
CA GLY A 133 -8.44 -11.34 -3.76
C GLY A 133 -9.44 -12.50 -3.83
N ASP A 134 -8.99 -13.60 -4.37
CA ASP A 134 -9.75 -14.84 -4.53
C ASP A 134 -9.33 -15.87 -3.48
N ASN A 135 -10.24 -16.79 -3.12
CA ASN A 135 -9.97 -17.82 -2.12
C ASN A 135 -9.40 -19.08 -2.80
N ASP A 136 -8.27 -18.92 -3.49
CA ASP A 136 -7.69 -20.02 -4.28
C ASP A 136 -6.92 -21.01 -3.41
N ARG A 137 -6.37 -20.54 -2.29
CA ARG A 137 -5.64 -21.37 -1.32
C ARG A 137 -5.56 -20.71 0.05
N GLU A 138 -5.16 -21.48 1.05
CA GLU A 138 -4.88 -20.98 2.39
C GLU A 138 -3.57 -20.18 2.44
N ILE A 139 -3.50 -19.24 3.40
CA ILE A 139 -2.29 -18.45 3.69
C ILE A 139 -1.33 -19.35 4.46
N VAL A 140 -0.07 -19.36 4.03
CA VAL A 140 1.01 -20.10 4.70
C VAL A 140 2.13 -19.14 5.13
N PRO A 141 2.97 -19.50 6.12
CA PRO A 141 4.05 -18.63 6.61
C PRO A 141 5.02 -18.15 5.51
N GLU A 142 5.24 -18.97 4.49
CA GLU A 142 6.10 -18.65 3.34
C GLU A 142 5.59 -17.45 2.52
N ASP A 143 4.31 -17.14 2.61
CA ASP A 143 3.73 -15.97 1.91
C ASP A 143 4.25 -14.65 2.47
N ILE A 144 4.67 -14.61 3.73
CA ILE A 144 5.32 -13.44 4.32
C ILE A 144 6.61 -13.12 3.55
N TRP A 145 7.40 -14.15 3.27
CA TRP A 145 8.65 -14.00 2.50
C TRP A 145 8.39 -13.56 1.06
N LYS A 146 7.42 -14.17 0.38
CA LYS A 146 7.05 -13.79 -0.98
C LYS A 146 6.51 -12.36 -1.06
N ALA A 147 5.67 -11.96 -0.11
CA ALA A 147 5.18 -10.60 -0.01
C ALA A 147 6.32 -9.59 0.23
N SER A 148 7.33 -9.95 1.04
CA SER A 148 8.51 -9.12 1.24
C SER A 148 9.34 -8.99 -0.05
N LEU A 149 9.52 -10.07 -0.79
CA LEU A 149 10.23 -10.02 -2.09
C LEU A 149 9.51 -9.16 -3.11
N LEU A 150 8.16 -9.23 -3.18
CA LEU A 150 7.37 -8.33 -4.02
C LEU A 150 7.59 -6.87 -3.65
N MET A 151 7.60 -6.56 -2.36
CA MET A 151 7.89 -5.22 -1.84
C MET A 151 9.27 -4.75 -2.29
N PHE A 152 10.35 -5.50 -2.01
CA PHE A 152 11.71 -5.14 -2.40
C PHE A 152 11.90 -4.97 -3.90
N LEU A 153 11.24 -5.80 -4.71
CA LEU A 153 11.26 -5.65 -6.17
C LEU A 153 10.55 -4.36 -6.61
N ALA A 154 9.39 -4.06 -6.05
CA ALA A 154 8.65 -2.84 -6.35
C ALA A 154 9.46 -1.57 -5.99
N GLU A 155 10.12 -1.59 -4.84
CA GLU A 155 11.03 -0.53 -4.39
C GLU A 155 12.23 -0.39 -5.32
N GLY A 156 12.86 -1.50 -5.71
CA GLY A 156 13.96 -1.52 -6.65
C GLY A 156 13.59 -0.93 -8.01
N ILE A 157 12.41 -1.28 -8.52
CA ILE A 157 11.88 -0.71 -9.77
C ILE A 157 11.70 0.80 -9.64
N LEU A 158 11.09 1.27 -8.54
CA LEU A 158 10.93 2.70 -8.29
C LEU A 158 12.28 3.41 -8.28
N MET A 159 13.27 2.86 -7.55
CA MET A 159 14.59 3.46 -7.44
C MET A 159 15.28 3.59 -8.81
N VAL A 160 15.22 2.55 -9.64
CA VAL A 160 15.77 2.59 -11.01
C VAL A 160 15.08 3.66 -11.84
N VAL A 161 13.75 3.76 -11.78
CA VAL A 161 12.99 4.78 -12.51
C VAL A 161 13.38 6.19 -12.05
N LEU A 162 13.48 6.43 -10.75
CA LEU A 162 13.89 7.75 -10.22
C LEU A 162 15.31 8.11 -10.62
N LEU A 163 16.25 7.16 -10.59
CA LEU A 163 17.62 7.39 -11.03
C LEU A 163 17.71 7.71 -12.53
N MET A 164 16.93 7.02 -13.36
CA MET A 164 16.85 7.32 -14.79
C MET A 164 16.29 8.72 -15.05
N ILE A 165 15.24 9.13 -14.34
CA ILE A 165 14.68 10.49 -14.44
C ILE A 165 15.72 11.52 -14.01
N LEU A 166 16.41 11.32 -12.90
CA LEU A 166 17.46 12.22 -12.43
C LEU A 166 18.62 12.34 -13.41
N ALA A 167 19.01 11.24 -14.06
CA ALA A 167 20.07 11.25 -15.07
C ALA A 167 19.64 11.98 -16.36
N ALA A 168 18.36 11.94 -16.72
CA ALA A 168 17.83 12.60 -17.92
C ALA A 168 17.59 14.11 -17.75
N VAL A 169 17.46 14.60 -16.52
CA VAL A 169 17.21 16.02 -16.19
C VAL A 169 18.49 16.80 -15.91
N ARG A 170 19.62 16.10 -15.74
CA ARG A 170 20.96 16.71 -15.61
C ARG A 170 21.64 16.91 -16.97
#